data_8900fbb72365bc6356315f6b62ecd625
#
_entry.id   8900fbb72365bc6356315f6b62ecd625
#
_cell.length_a   1.000
_cell.length_b   1.000
_cell.length_c   1.000
_cell.angle_alpha   90.00
_cell.angle_beta   90.00
_cell.angle_gamma   90.00
#
_symmetry.space_group_name_H-M   'P 1'
#
loop_
_entity.id
_entity.type
_entity.pdbx_description
1 polymer ?
#
loop_
_entity_poly.entity_id
_entity_poly.type
_entity_poly.pdbx_seq_one_letter_code
_entity_poly.pdbx_strand_id
1 'polypeptide(L)'
;PTLMVVPSDTWCTINGYVSDYESAGISQKVPDYRLALQSDPVLVAAIARINMLMADRGFPLKNLESVLKSIERNQAEEMLLTGKTSGASIAESPIDMLRRTARADIILSLTWSVNEVGPKKSVTYTLQGLDAYTDLQVAGAQGTGTQSFSSEIPVLIEEAVSSYMDVFTDQLQSYFDDLGNY
;
A
#
# COMPACT_ATOMS: atom_id res chain seq x y z
N PRO A 1 -12.68 9.58 -7.55
CA PRO A 1 -11.76 9.37 -6.44
C PRO A 1 -10.51 8.62 -6.86
N THR A 2 -9.40 8.96 -6.24
CA THR A 2 -8.10 8.40 -6.55
C THR A 2 -7.69 7.41 -5.46
N LEU A 3 -7.24 6.23 -5.86
CA LEU A 3 -6.87 5.14 -4.95
C LEU A 3 -5.41 4.73 -5.18
N MET A 4 -4.76 4.25 -4.12
CA MET A 4 -3.40 3.73 -4.20
C MET A 4 -3.21 2.61 -3.18
N VAL A 5 -2.59 1.50 -3.58
CA VAL A 5 -2.24 0.41 -2.67
C VAL A 5 -0.87 0.68 -2.07
N VAL A 6 -0.78 0.54 -0.74
CA VAL A 6 0.50 0.59 -0.03
C VAL A 6 0.60 -0.59 0.94
N PRO A 7 1.81 -1.12 1.18
CA PRO A 7 1.98 -2.10 2.26
C PRO A 7 1.73 -1.41 3.60
N SER A 8 1.11 -2.13 4.55
CA SER A 8 0.84 -1.57 5.87
C SER A 8 2.12 -1.33 6.65
N ASP A 9 2.06 -0.41 7.59
CA ASP A 9 3.19 -0.11 8.48
C ASP A 9 3.62 -1.36 9.27
N THR A 10 2.65 -2.13 9.76
CA THR A 10 2.89 -3.37 10.47
C THR A 10 3.64 -4.38 9.61
N TRP A 11 3.21 -4.57 8.37
CA TRP A 11 3.88 -5.49 7.45
C TRP A 11 5.31 -5.05 7.16
N CYS A 12 5.53 -3.76 6.91
CA CYS A 12 6.87 -3.22 6.68
C CYS A 12 7.78 -3.44 7.89
N THR A 13 7.28 -3.18 9.08
CA THR A 13 8.03 -3.35 10.32
C THR A 13 8.42 -4.81 10.56
N ILE A 14 7.47 -5.74 10.40
CA ILE A 14 7.70 -7.17 10.59
C ILE A 14 8.76 -7.69 9.62
N ASN A 15 8.76 -7.19 8.38
CA ASN A 15 9.69 -7.63 7.33
C ASN A 15 11.01 -6.85 7.31
N GLY A 16 11.19 -5.90 8.21
CA GLY A 16 12.43 -5.13 8.31
C GLY A 16 12.56 -4.03 7.26
N TYR A 17 11.49 -3.67 6.57
CA TYR A 17 11.49 -2.60 5.57
C TYR A 17 11.22 -1.26 6.22
N VAL A 18 12.18 -0.83 7.02
CA VAL A 18 12.10 0.40 7.80
C VAL A 18 13.40 1.20 7.63
N SER A 19 13.29 2.51 7.83
CA SER A 19 14.44 3.39 7.84
C SER A 19 14.33 4.36 9.01
N ASP A 20 15.43 4.98 9.37
CA ASP A 20 15.46 5.97 10.43
C ASP A 20 14.90 7.30 9.93
N TYR A 21 14.02 7.87 10.71
CA TYR A 21 13.39 9.15 10.43
C TYR A 21 13.59 10.06 11.65
N GLU A 22 14.18 11.23 11.43
CA GLU A 22 14.42 12.20 12.49
C GLU A 22 13.44 13.35 12.40
N SER A 23 12.76 13.60 13.51
CA SER A 23 11.83 14.71 13.65
C SER A 23 12.00 15.32 15.04
N ALA A 24 12.25 16.62 15.08
CA ALA A 24 12.41 17.37 16.33
C ALA A 24 13.46 16.77 17.28
N GLY A 25 14.55 16.23 16.74
CA GLY A 25 15.62 15.61 17.51
C GLY A 25 15.33 14.20 17.99
N ILE A 26 14.19 13.62 17.61
CA ILE A 26 13.81 12.24 17.95
C ILE A 26 13.97 11.37 16.71
N SER A 27 14.72 10.27 16.87
CA SER A 27 14.86 9.27 15.80
C SER A 27 13.79 8.19 15.94
N GLN A 28 13.07 7.90 14.86
CA GLN A 28 12.04 6.87 14.83
C GLN A 28 12.26 5.94 13.64
N LYS A 29 11.83 4.69 13.78
CA LYS A 29 11.74 3.75 12.67
C LYS A 29 10.42 3.98 11.95
N VAL A 30 10.49 4.23 10.64
CA VAL A 30 9.31 4.44 9.81
C VAL A 30 9.33 3.48 8.61
N PRO A 31 8.16 3.15 8.05
CA PRO A 31 8.12 2.29 6.86
C PRO A 31 8.95 2.88 5.70
N ASP A 32 9.71 2.02 5.06
CA ASP A 32 10.49 2.38 3.88
C ASP A 32 9.91 1.66 2.66
N TYR A 33 8.99 2.32 1.98
CA TYR A 33 8.28 1.73 0.84
C TYR A 33 9.20 1.44 -0.33
N ARG A 34 10.22 2.27 -0.54
CA ARG A 34 11.20 2.06 -1.61
C ARG A 34 12.01 0.81 -1.36
N LEU A 35 12.49 0.64 -0.13
CA LEU A 35 13.23 -0.55 0.27
C LEU A 35 12.37 -1.80 0.10
N ALA A 36 11.09 -1.74 0.50
CA ALA A 36 10.15 -2.84 0.36
C ALA A 36 9.97 -3.25 -1.11
N LEU A 37 9.76 -2.29 -2.00
CA LEU A 37 9.58 -2.57 -3.43
C LEU A 37 10.84 -3.12 -4.08
N GLN A 38 12.01 -2.66 -3.66
CA GLN A 38 13.29 -3.13 -4.21
C GLN A 38 13.67 -4.52 -3.68
N SER A 39 13.27 -4.84 -2.47
CA SER A 39 13.74 -6.05 -1.78
C SER A 39 12.76 -7.21 -1.83
N ASP A 40 11.48 -6.93 -2.09
CA ASP A 40 10.43 -7.94 -2.00
C ASP A 40 9.66 -8.07 -3.31
N PRO A 41 10.05 -9.02 -4.20
CA PRO A 41 9.32 -9.22 -5.45
C PRO A 41 7.89 -9.75 -5.24
N VAL A 42 7.62 -10.39 -4.11
CA VAL A 42 6.25 -10.84 -3.78
C VAL A 42 5.34 -9.63 -3.53
N LEU A 43 5.84 -8.60 -2.85
CA LEU A 43 5.10 -7.35 -2.66
C LEU A 43 4.75 -6.71 -4.01
N VAL A 44 5.72 -6.60 -4.91
CA VAL A 44 5.51 -6.03 -6.24
C VAL A 44 4.45 -6.81 -7.01
N ALA A 45 4.52 -8.13 -6.97
CA ALA A 45 3.54 -9.02 -7.62
C ALA A 45 2.15 -8.86 -7.00
N ALA A 46 2.05 -8.77 -5.68
CA ALA A 46 0.78 -8.59 -4.97
C ALA A 46 0.11 -7.26 -5.37
N ILE A 47 0.87 -6.18 -5.35
CA ILE A 47 0.36 -4.85 -5.73
C ILE A 47 -0.11 -4.87 -7.18
N ALA A 48 0.65 -5.47 -8.10
CA ALA A 48 0.28 -5.56 -9.51
C ALA A 48 -1.03 -6.33 -9.70
N ARG A 49 -1.21 -7.44 -8.99
CA ARG A 49 -2.45 -8.23 -9.05
C ARG A 49 -3.66 -7.46 -8.53
N ILE A 50 -3.50 -6.78 -7.39
CA ILE A 50 -4.57 -5.95 -6.82
C ILE A 50 -4.94 -4.82 -7.77
N ASN A 51 -3.94 -4.13 -8.33
CA ASN A 51 -4.17 -3.05 -9.30
C ASN A 51 -4.98 -3.55 -10.50
N MET A 52 -4.64 -4.72 -11.02
CA MET A 52 -5.32 -5.31 -12.16
C MET A 52 -6.77 -5.69 -11.83
N LEU A 53 -6.98 -6.34 -10.69
CA LEU A 53 -8.33 -6.74 -10.25
C LEU A 53 -9.22 -5.53 -9.96
N MET A 54 -8.66 -4.48 -9.40
CA MET A 54 -9.38 -3.24 -9.15
C MET A 54 -9.72 -2.50 -10.44
N ALA A 55 -8.76 -2.41 -11.37
CA ALA A 55 -8.98 -1.77 -12.67
C ALA A 55 -10.06 -2.48 -13.48
N ASP A 56 -10.10 -3.81 -13.44
CA ASP A 56 -11.14 -4.62 -14.11
C ASP A 56 -12.54 -4.33 -13.57
N ARG A 57 -12.63 -3.83 -12.34
CA ARG A 57 -13.89 -3.47 -11.68
C ARG A 57 -14.20 -1.97 -11.72
N GLY A 58 -13.45 -1.22 -12.53
CA GLY A 58 -13.68 0.20 -12.71
C GLY A 58 -12.97 1.11 -11.70
N PHE A 59 -12.01 0.58 -10.94
CA PHE A 59 -11.25 1.34 -9.96
C PHE A 59 -9.76 1.34 -10.30
N PRO A 60 -9.32 2.16 -11.27
CA PRO A 60 -7.89 2.27 -11.57
C PRO A 60 -7.14 2.92 -10.40
N LEU A 61 -5.95 2.40 -10.10
CA LEU A 61 -5.14 2.86 -8.98
C LEU A 61 -3.88 3.56 -9.44
N LYS A 62 -3.41 4.51 -8.65
CA LYS A 62 -2.08 5.09 -8.84
C LYS A 62 -1.02 4.06 -8.45
N ASN A 63 0.05 4.03 -9.20
CA ASN A 63 1.14 3.10 -8.99
C ASN A 63 2.10 3.64 -7.92
N LEU A 64 2.34 2.87 -6.86
CA LEU A 64 3.19 3.25 -5.75
C LEU A 64 4.61 3.59 -6.19
N GLU A 65 5.19 2.76 -7.06
CA GLU A 65 6.56 3.00 -7.56
C GLU A 65 6.66 4.32 -8.33
N SER A 66 5.68 4.61 -9.17
CA SER A 66 5.64 5.87 -9.94
C SER A 66 5.52 7.08 -9.02
N VAL A 67 4.71 6.98 -7.97
CA VAL A 67 4.55 8.07 -6.99
C VAL A 67 5.85 8.30 -6.23
N LEU A 68 6.52 7.23 -5.81
CA LEU A 68 7.83 7.34 -5.14
C LEU A 68 8.89 8.00 -6.01
N LYS A 69 8.92 7.67 -7.31
CA LYS A 69 9.82 8.32 -8.26
C LYS A 69 9.52 9.81 -8.43
N SER A 70 8.26 10.19 -8.39
CA SER A 70 7.85 11.60 -8.42
C SER A 70 8.34 12.35 -7.18
N ILE A 71 8.28 11.73 -6.01
CA ILE A 71 8.79 12.32 -4.77
C ILE A 71 10.29 12.56 -4.86
N GLU A 72 11.07 11.60 -5.35
CA GLU A 72 12.50 11.75 -5.56
C GLU A 72 12.84 12.90 -6.48
N ARG A 73 12.12 13.00 -7.59
CA ARG A 73 12.31 14.05 -8.57
C ARG A 73 12.03 15.43 -7.99
N ASN A 74 10.94 15.57 -7.25
CA ASN A 74 10.55 16.82 -6.60
C ASN A 74 11.59 17.23 -5.56
N GLN A 75 12.11 16.29 -4.78
CA GLN A 75 13.15 16.56 -3.80
C GLN A 75 14.46 17.01 -4.46
N ALA A 76 14.83 16.38 -5.59
CA ALA A 76 16.01 16.77 -6.34
C ALA A 76 15.87 18.17 -6.92
N GLU A 77 14.73 18.50 -7.50
CA GLU A 77 14.44 19.84 -8.03
C GLU A 77 14.50 20.90 -6.93
N GLU A 78 13.89 20.63 -5.79
CA GLU A 78 13.90 21.53 -4.65
C GLU A 78 15.31 21.78 -4.14
N MET A 79 16.15 20.74 -4.08
CA MET A 79 17.55 20.84 -3.71
C MET A 79 18.34 21.71 -4.68
N LEU A 80 18.07 21.59 -5.98
CA LEU A 80 18.72 22.43 -7.02
C LEU A 80 18.31 23.89 -6.91
N LEU A 81 17.06 24.17 -6.59
CA LEU A 81 16.51 25.54 -6.52
C LEU A 81 16.88 26.25 -5.23
N THR A 82 16.89 25.56 -4.10
CA THR A 82 17.06 26.16 -2.78
C THR A 82 18.41 25.90 -2.14
N GLY A 83 19.19 24.95 -2.64
CA GLY A 83 20.43 24.51 -2.02
C GLY A 83 20.25 23.82 -0.68
N LYS A 84 19.01 23.51 -0.31
CA LYS A 84 18.67 22.84 0.95
C LYS A 84 17.93 21.55 0.67
N THR A 85 18.19 20.52 1.48
CA THR A 85 17.37 19.32 1.45
C THR A 85 16.01 19.63 2.08
N SER A 86 14.93 19.25 1.41
CA SER A 86 13.57 19.51 1.85
C SER A 86 13.25 18.91 3.22
N GLY A 87 13.95 17.86 3.61
CA GLY A 87 13.78 17.24 4.92
C GLY A 87 14.22 18.10 6.09
N ALA A 88 14.94 19.20 5.84
CA ALA A 88 15.38 20.10 6.90
C ALA A 88 14.29 21.02 7.42
N SER A 89 13.20 21.23 6.67
CA SER A 89 12.21 22.23 7.02
C SER A 89 10.90 21.65 7.54
N ILE A 90 10.52 20.41 7.17
CA ILE A 90 9.25 19.84 7.56
C ILE A 90 9.41 18.34 7.81
N ALA A 91 9.08 17.94 9.03
CA ALA A 91 9.06 16.55 9.46
C ALA A 91 7.77 15.87 8.97
N GLU A 92 7.67 15.61 7.68
CA GLU A 92 6.52 14.92 7.11
C GLU A 92 6.79 13.42 7.07
N SER A 93 5.85 12.61 7.58
CA SER A 93 6.00 11.15 7.55
C SER A 93 5.94 10.63 6.11
N PRO A 94 6.53 9.46 5.82
CA PRO A 94 6.48 8.88 4.47
C PRO A 94 5.06 8.68 3.96
N ILE A 95 4.13 8.24 4.80
CA ILE A 95 2.73 8.04 4.38
C ILE A 95 2.05 9.37 4.04
N ASP A 96 2.31 10.42 4.80
CA ASP A 96 1.76 11.74 4.54
C ASP A 96 2.31 12.31 3.24
N MET A 97 3.60 12.11 2.98
CA MET A 97 4.24 12.51 1.72
C MET A 97 3.62 11.79 0.53
N LEU A 98 3.34 10.48 0.66
CA LEU A 98 2.65 9.71 -0.37
C LEU A 98 1.23 10.23 -0.63
N ARG A 99 0.46 10.48 0.43
CA ARG A 99 -0.91 11.00 0.33
C ARG A 99 -0.92 12.33 -0.42
N ARG A 100 -0.03 13.23 -0.05
CA ARG A 100 0.06 14.56 -0.66
C ARG A 100 0.50 14.49 -2.12
N THR A 101 1.53 13.72 -2.44
CA THR A 101 2.08 13.61 -3.79
C THR A 101 1.13 12.89 -4.74
N ALA A 102 0.55 11.79 -4.29
CA ALA A 102 -0.39 11.00 -5.08
C ALA A 102 -1.75 11.67 -5.19
N ARG A 103 -2.10 12.54 -4.27
CA ARG A 103 -3.45 13.10 -4.12
C ARG A 103 -4.49 11.98 -4.04
N ALA A 104 -4.14 10.92 -3.32
CA ALA A 104 -5.02 9.77 -3.18
C ALA A 104 -6.11 10.06 -2.16
N ASP A 105 -7.35 9.86 -2.57
CA ASP A 105 -8.52 10.00 -1.70
C ASP A 105 -8.68 8.80 -0.79
N ILE A 106 -8.32 7.61 -1.28
CA ILE A 106 -8.39 6.35 -0.54
C ILE A 106 -7.03 5.67 -0.60
N ILE A 107 -6.54 5.27 0.55
CA ILE A 107 -5.33 4.45 0.68
C ILE A 107 -5.76 3.01 0.96
N LEU A 108 -5.32 2.09 0.12
CA LEU A 108 -5.56 0.65 0.32
C LEU A 108 -4.36 0.06 1.03
N SER A 109 -4.51 -0.20 2.32
CA SER A 109 -3.45 -0.76 3.17
C SER A 109 -3.44 -2.28 3.05
N LEU A 110 -2.32 -2.81 2.59
CA LEU A 110 -2.15 -4.25 2.34
C LEU A 110 -1.29 -4.87 3.43
N THR A 111 -1.79 -5.95 4.01
CA THR A 111 -1.04 -6.78 4.96
C THR A 111 -1.21 -8.23 4.57
N TRP A 112 -0.13 -9.02 4.62
CA TRP A 112 -0.25 -10.46 4.49
C TRP A 112 0.70 -11.18 5.41
N SER A 113 0.38 -12.44 5.68
CA SER A 113 1.23 -13.34 6.42
C SER A 113 1.26 -14.71 5.76
N VAL A 114 2.39 -15.38 5.86
CA VAL A 114 2.56 -16.75 5.37
C VAL A 114 2.56 -17.67 6.58
N ASN A 115 1.66 -18.64 6.58
CA ASN A 115 1.57 -19.65 7.63
C ASN A 115 2.02 -20.99 7.06
N GLU A 116 2.89 -21.67 7.79
CA GLU A 116 3.35 -23.00 7.43
C GLU A 116 2.73 -24.02 8.41
N VAL A 117 1.96 -24.98 7.85
CA VAL A 117 1.36 -26.07 8.62
C VAL A 117 1.85 -27.36 7.98
N GLY A 118 2.91 -27.96 8.56
CA GLY A 118 3.57 -29.11 7.99
C GLY A 118 4.20 -28.77 6.64
N PRO A 119 4.00 -29.59 5.59
CA PRO A 119 4.56 -29.30 4.26
C PRO A 119 3.74 -28.26 3.48
N LYS A 120 2.62 -27.76 4.01
CA LYS A 120 1.73 -26.84 3.31
C LYS A 120 1.93 -25.41 3.79
N LYS A 121 1.88 -24.47 2.82
CA LYS A 121 1.90 -23.04 3.10
C LYS A 121 0.53 -22.46 2.80
N SER A 122 0.09 -21.54 3.64
CA SER A 122 -1.08 -20.72 3.36
C SER A 122 -0.72 -19.25 3.51
N VAL A 123 -1.36 -18.42 2.71
CA VAL A 123 -1.14 -16.97 2.75
C VAL A 123 -2.46 -16.30 3.06
N THR A 124 -2.48 -15.48 4.10
CA THR A 124 -3.65 -14.69 4.46
C THR A 124 -3.39 -13.23 4.10
N TYR A 125 -4.31 -12.63 3.36
CA TYR A 125 -4.27 -11.25 2.92
C TYR A 125 -5.37 -10.45 3.56
N THR A 126 -5.02 -9.27 4.04
CA THR A 126 -5.97 -8.28 4.53
C THR A 126 -5.78 -7.00 3.74
N LEU A 127 -6.86 -6.46 3.21
CA LEU A 127 -6.87 -5.19 2.50
C LEU A 127 -7.87 -4.26 3.19
N GLN A 128 -7.40 -3.08 3.57
CA GLN A 128 -8.22 -2.07 4.23
C GLN A 128 -8.23 -0.80 3.39
N GLY A 129 -9.42 -0.30 3.07
CA GLY A 129 -9.60 0.98 2.41
C GLY A 129 -9.77 2.08 3.45
N LEU A 130 -8.86 3.03 3.47
CA LEU A 130 -8.87 4.14 4.43
C LEU A 130 -9.07 5.45 3.69
N ASP A 131 -10.03 6.25 4.14
CA ASP A 131 -10.20 7.61 3.66
C ASP A 131 -8.98 8.43 4.07
N ALA A 132 -8.28 9.01 3.10
CA ALA A 132 -7.03 9.74 3.35
C ALA A 132 -7.23 11.03 4.16
N TYR A 133 -8.44 11.57 4.18
CA TYR A 133 -8.74 12.83 4.88
C TYR A 133 -9.28 12.63 6.29
N THR A 134 -10.00 11.53 6.52
CA THR A 134 -10.68 11.28 7.80
C THR A 134 -10.09 10.12 8.58
N ASP A 135 -9.21 9.33 7.96
CA ASP A 135 -8.65 8.07 8.50
C ASP A 135 -9.71 7.01 8.83
N LEU A 136 -10.93 7.18 8.33
CA LEU A 136 -11.98 6.18 8.50
C LEU A 136 -11.74 4.98 7.59
N GLN A 137 -11.95 3.79 8.13
CA GLN A 137 -11.96 2.58 7.31
C GLN A 137 -13.31 2.47 6.61
N VAL A 138 -13.29 2.56 5.29
CA VAL A 138 -14.50 2.56 4.46
C VAL A 138 -14.74 1.24 3.74
N ALA A 139 -13.71 0.39 3.68
CA ALA A 139 -13.82 -0.94 3.11
C ALA A 139 -12.80 -1.86 3.79
N GLY A 140 -13.11 -3.15 3.83
CA GLY A 140 -12.19 -4.14 4.37
C GLY A 140 -12.52 -5.51 3.85
N ALA A 141 -11.47 -6.30 3.60
CA ALA A 141 -11.62 -7.67 3.13
C ALA A 141 -10.42 -8.50 3.54
N GLN A 142 -10.66 -9.78 3.75
CA GLN A 142 -9.63 -10.74 4.11
C GLN A 142 -9.83 -12.01 3.30
N GLY A 143 -8.76 -12.52 2.73
CA GLY A 143 -8.78 -13.74 1.96
C GLY A 143 -7.60 -14.64 2.31
N THR A 144 -7.76 -15.94 2.04
CA THR A 144 -6.71 -16.94 2.28
C THR A 144 -6.51 -17.77 1.04
N GLY A 145 -5.25 -17.88 0.60
CA GLY A 145 -4.83 -18.81 -0.44
C GLY A 145 -4.09 -19.99 0.21
N THR A 146 -4.49 -21.20 -0.12
CA THR A 146 -3.88 -22.42 0.44
C THR A 146 -3.09 -23.13 -0.62
N GLN A 147 -1.83 -23.43 -0.32
CA GLN A 147 -0.96 -24.16 -1.23
C GLN A 147 -1.46 -25.60 -1.44
N SER A 148 -1.73 -25.93 -2.70
CA SER A 148 -1.91 -27.31 -3.14
C SER A 148 -0.81 -27.57 -4.16
N PHE A 149 -0.05 -28.66 -4.01
CA PHE A 149 1.02 -29.08 -4.92
C PHE A 149 1.83 -27.92 -5.53
N SER A 150 3.07 -27.76 -5.25
CA SER A 150 4.02 -26.83 -5.91
C SER A 150 3.54 -25.41 -6.25
N SER A 151 2.45 -24.92 -5.65
CA SER A 151 1.98 -23.55 -5.88
C SER A 151 2.97 -22.55 -5.30
N GLU A 152 3.36 -21.58 -6.11
CA GLU A 152 4.22 -20.47 -5.68
C GLU A 152 3.40 -19.40 -4.94
N ILE A 153 4.07 -18.63 -4.09
CA ILE A 153 3.43 -17.57 -3.31
C ILE A 153 2.61 -16.62 -4.19
N PRO A 154 3.07 -16.15 -5.37
CA PRO A 154 2.25 -15.27 -6.22
C PRO A 154 0.91 -15.88 -6.64
N VAL A 155 0.84 -17.19 -6.85
CA VAL A 155 -0.42 -17.87 -7.19
C VAL A 155 -1.37 -17.87 -5.99
N LEU A 156 -0.83 -18.09 -4.78
CA LEU A 156 -1.62 -18.00 -3.54
C LEU A 156 -2.16 -16.60 -3.31
N ILE A 157 -1.39 -15.58 -3.63
CA ILE A 157 -1.82 -14.18 -3.57
C ILE A 157 -3.03 -13.97 -4.46
N GLU A 158 -2.95 -14.38 -5.71
CA GLU A 158 -4.04 -14.20 -6.67
C GLU A 158 -5.32 -14.88 -6.20
N GLU A 159 -5.20 -16.12 -5.69
CA GLU A 159 -6.32 -16.87 -5.15
C GLU A 159 -6.95 -16.15 -3.94
N ALA A 160 -6.13 -15.72 -3.00
CA ALA A 160 -6.59 -15.02 -1.80
C ALA A 160 -7.28 -13.69 -2.13
N VAL A 161 -6.65 -12.89 -2.99
CA VAL A 161 -7.16 -11.56 -3.35
C VAL A 161 -8.44 -11.66 -4.17
N SER A 162 -8.50 -12.60 -5.12
CA SER A 162 -9.66 -12.75 -5.99
C SER A 162 -10.93 -13.12 -5.22
N SER A 163 -10.78 -13.87 -4.12
CA SER A 163 -11.93 -14.37 -3.35
C SER A 163 -12.74 -13.27 -2.66
N TYR A 164 -12.14 -12.12 -2.37
CA TYR A 164 -12.82 -11.03 -1.65
C TYR A 164 -12.97 -9.74 -2.45
N MET A 165 -12.43 -9.68 -3.66
CA MET A 165 -12.33 -8.43 -4.40
C MET A 165 -13.70 -7.84 -4.75
N ASP A 166 -14.69 -8.66 -5.07
CA ASP A 166 -16.04 -8.18 -5.39
C ASP A 166 -16.70 -7.50 -4.19
N VAL A 167 -16.58 -8.10 -3.00
CA VAL A 167 -17.12 -7.52 -1.77
C VAL A 167 -16.42 -6.20 -1.46
N PHE A 168 -15.11 -6.17 -1.60
CA PHE A 168 -14.31 -4.97 -1.33
C PHE A 168 -14.70 -3.81 -2.25
N THR A 169 -14.81 -4.05 -3.55
CA THR A 169 -15.19 -3.01 -4.51
C THR A 169 -16.64 -2.56 -4.34
N ASP A 170 -17.55 -3.45 -3.94
CA ASP A 170 -18.92 -3.08 -3.61
C ASP A 170 -18.97 -2.13 -2.41
N GLN A 171 -18.17 -2.38 -1.38
CA GLN A 171 -18.06 -1.49 -0.23
C GLN A 171 -17.51 -0.11 -0.61
N LEU A 172 -16.49 -0.06 -1.47
CA LEU A 172 -15.96 1.21 -1.98
C LEU A 172 -17.01 1.97 -2.77
N GLN A 173 -17.74 1.28 -3.65
CA GLN A 173 -18.78 1.91 -4.46
C GLN A 173 -19.90 2.49 -3.59
N SER A 174 -20.33 1.74 -2.58
CA SER A 174 -21.35 2.22 -1.63
C SER A 174 -20.88 3.49 -0.90
N TYR A 175 -19.63 3.51 -0.48
CA TYR A 175 -19.07 4.69 0.19
C TYR A 175 -19.07 5.91 -0.73
N PHE A 176 -18.66 5.75 -1.98
CA PHE A 176 -18.64 6.85 -2.96
C PHE A 176 -20.05 7.31 -3.31
N ASP A 177 -20.99 6.40 -3.43
CA ASP A 177 -22.39 6.73 -3.68
C ASP A 177 -22.98 7.55 -2.52
N ASP A 178 -22.66 7.19 -1.29
CA ASP A 178 -23.11 7.92 -0.10
C ASP A 178 -22.52 9.33 -0.05
N LEU A 179 -21.25 9.49 -0.43
CA LEU A 179 -20.61 10.81 -0.52
C LEU A 179 -21.28 11.69 -1.60
N GLY A 180 -21.69 11.08 -2.70
CA GLY A 180 -22.36 11.80 -3.80
C GLY A 180 -23.76 12.27 -3.46
N ASN A 181 -24.36 11.79 -2.38
CA ASN A 181 -25.70 12.15 -1.94
C ASN A 181 -25.74 13.33 -0.96
N TYR A 182 -24.60 13.92 -0.66
CA TYR A 182 -24.50 15.09 0.21
C TYR A 182 -24.39 16.40 -0.58
#